data_7b20a9006a93efa43ae0b2aa35f9a0b4
#
_entry.id   7b20a9006a93efa43ae0b2aa35f9a0b4
#
_cell.length_a   1.000
_cell.length_b   1.000
_cell.length_c   1.000
_cell.angle_alpha   90.00
_cell.angle_beta   90.00
_cell.angle_gamma   90.00
#
_symmetry.space_group_name_H-M   'P 1'
#
loop_
_entity.id
_entity.type
_entity.pdbx_description
1 polymer ?
#
loop_
_entity_poly.entity_id
_entity_poly.type
_entity_poly.pdbx_seq_one_letter_code
_entity_poly.pdbx_strand_id
1 'polypeptide(L)' 'MIEIPIWEKSNLTLEEAAAYSRIGINKLRKMSDSENCPFVLWIGSKRLIKRRKLDEYTDRMYSI' A
#
# COMPACT_ATOMS: atom_id res chain seq x y z
N MET A 1 -6.46 -23.19 -6.58
CA MET A 1 -5.69 -22.01 -6.21
C MET A 1 -6.09 -21.53 -4.82
N ILE A 2 -5.14 -21.36 -3.95
CA ILE A 2 -5.44 -20.85 -2.60
C ILE A 2 -5.45 -19.33 -2.64
N GLU A 3 -6.56 -18.76 -2.23
CA GLU A 3 -6.71 -17.32 -2.16
C GLU A 3 -6.28 -16.83 -0.78
N ILE A 4 -5.28 -15.99 -0.74
CA ILE A 4 -4.75 -15.47 0.51
C ILE A 4 -5.47 -14.17 0.84
N PRO A 5 -6.08 -14.05 2.03
CA PRO A 5 -6.72 -12.78 2.44
C PRO A 5 -5.73 -11.62 2.41
N ILE A 6 -6.23 -10.43 2.09
CA ILE A 6 -5.40 -9.22 1.99
C ILE A 6 -4.59 -8.98 3.25
N TRP A 7 -5.20 -9.17 4.43
CA TRP A 7 -4.52 -8.92 5.71
C TRP A 7 -3.39 -9.89 6.02
N GLU A 8 -3.28 -10.99 5.26
CA GLU A 8 -2.19 -11.96 5.41
C GLU A 8 -1.09 -11.76 4.38
N LYS A 9 -1.32 -10.91 3.38
CA LYS A 9 -0.32 -10.62 2.36
C LYS A 9 0.68 -9.60 2.87
N SER A 10 1.97 -9.84 2.57
CA SER A 10 3.02 -8.87 2.91
C SER A 10 3.01 -7.67 1.98
N ASN A 11 2.71 -7.91 0.70
CA ASN A 11 2.68 -6.88 -0.34
C ASN A 11 1.33 -6.87 -1.02
N LEU A 12 0.81 -5.68 -1.27
CA LEU A 12 -0.52 -5.48 -1.85
C LEU A 12 -0.40 -4.71 -3.17
N THR A 13 -1.33 -4.97 -4.09
CA THR A 13 -1.49 -4.10 -5.25
C THR A 13 -2.11 -2.79 -4.76
N LEU A 14 -2.11 -1.74 -5.63
CA LEU A 14 -2.76 -0.49 -5.28
C LEU A 14 -4.24 -0.68 -4.94
N GLU A 15 -4.93 -1.53 -5.71
CA GLU A 15 -6.33 -1.81 -5.47
C GLU A 15 -6.58 -2.50 -4.13
N GLU A 16 -5.74 -3.49 -3.83
CA GLU A 16 -5.82 -4.19 -2.54
C GLU A 16 -5.52 -3.25 -1.38
N ALA A 17 -4.49 -2.41 -1.54
CA ALA A 17 -4.11 -1.45 -0.51
C ALA A 17 -5.23 -0.42 -0.27
N ALA A 18 -5.89 0.03 -1.32
CA ALA A 18 -7.01 0.97 -1.21
C ALA A 18 -8.17 0.33 -0.43
N ALA A 19 -8.50 -0.93 -0.74
CA ALA A 19 -9.55 -1.65 -0.03
C ALA A 19 -9.17 -1.90 1.44
N TYR A 20 -7.92 -2.23 1.69
CA TYR A 20 -7.42 -2.54 3.02
C TYR A 20 -7.38 -1.30 3.93
N SER A 21 -6.86 -0.20 3.40
CA SER A 21 -6.60 1.02 4.19
C SER A 21 -7.74 2.03 4.13
N ARG A 22 -8.68 1.86 3.19
CA ARG A 22 -9.75 2.81 2.90
C ARG A 22 -9.24 4.16 2.39
N ILE A 23 -8.00 4.22 1.96
CA ILE A 23 -7.46 5.40 1.29
C ILE A 23 -7.79 5.26 -0.19
N GLY A 24 -8.26 6.32 -0.82
CA GLY A 24 -8.61 6.29 -2.24
C GLY A 24 -7.42 5.87 -3.10
N ILE A 25 -7.66 5.07 -4.14
CA ILE A 25 -6.60 4.55 -4.99
C ILE A 25 -5.77 5.65 -5.65
N ASN A 26 -6.40 6.76 -6.05
CA ASN A 26 -5.69 7.89 -6.64
C ASN A 26 -4.76 8.55 -5.63
N LYS A 27 -5.19 8.62 -4.38
CA LYS A 27 -4.37 9.16 -3.30
C LYS A 27 -3.15 8.26 -3.06
N LEU A 28 -3.37 6.95 -2.99
CA LEU A 28 -2.28 5.97 -2.82
C LEU A 28 -1.30 6.02 -3.98
N ARG A 29 -1.80 6.18 -5.21
CA ARG A 29 -0.95 6.29 -6.38
C ARG A 29 -0.03 7.50 -6.27
N LYS A 30 -0.56 8.64 -5.89
CA LYS A 30 0.24 9.86 -5.70
C LYS A 30 1.26 9.68 -4.59
N MET A 31 0.85 9.10 -3.47
CA MET A 31 1.75 8.87 -2.34
C MET A 31 2.88 7.93 -2.72
N SER A 32 2.58 6.87 -3.48
CA SER A 32 3.58 5.89 -3.89
C SER A 32 4.51 6.37 -5.00
N ASP A 33 4.14 7.43 -5.73
CA ASP A 33 4.99 8.02 -6.74
C ASP A 33 6.12 8.86 -6.13
N SER A 34 6.02 9.22 -4.86
CA SER A 34 7.05 9.96 -4.17
C SER A 34 8.32 9.13 -4.00
N GLU A 35 9.49 9.70 -4.25
CA GLU A 35 10.76 9.02 -4.04
C GLU A 35 11.00 8.65 -2.58
N ASN A 36 10.36 9.35 -1.67
CA ASN A 36 10.51 9.15 -0.23
C ASN A 36 9.40 8.28 0.37
N CYS A 37 8.59 7.62 -0.47
CA CYS A 37 7.51 6.79 0.01
C CYS A 37 8.06 5.57 0.78
N PRO A 38 7.74 5.42 2.07
CA PRO A 38 8.30 4.34 2.88
C PRO A 38 7.62 2.99 2.67
N PHE A 39 6.47 2.97 2.03
CA PHE A 39 5.67 1.74 1.92
C PHE A 39 5.55 1.19 0.51
N VAL A 40 6.19 1.79 -0.47
CA VAL A 40 6.15 1.29 -1.84
C VAL A 40 7.31 0.32 -2.11
N LEU A 41 7.03 -0.73 -2.88
CA LEU A 41 8.02 -1.68 -3.34
C LEU A 41 7.90 -1.78 -4.86
N TRP A 42 9.00 -1.52 -5.56
CA TRP A 42 9.05 -1.65 -7.01
C TRP A 42 9.72 -2.97 -7.38
N ILE A 43 9.04 -3.78 -8.18
CA ILE A 43 9.60 -5.00 -8.76
C ILE A 43 9.58 -4.79 -10.27
N GLY A 44 10.71 -4.38 -10.83
CA GLY A 44 10.76 -3.94 -12.22
C GLY A 44 9.84 -2.74 -12.41
N SER A 45 8.87 -2.86 -13.29
CA SER A 45 7.87 -1.81 -13.52
C SER A 45 6.62 -1.97 -12.66
N LYS A 46 6.59 -3.01 -11.83
CA LYS A 46 5.43 -3.33 -10.99
C LYS A 46 5.53 -2.61 -9.65
N ARG A 47 4.43 -1.96 -9.26
CA ARG A 47 4.33 -1.24 -8.00
C ARG A 47 3.50 -2.07 -7.01
N LEU A 48 4.07 -2.31 -5.84
CA LEU A 48 3.38 -2.98 -4.75
C LEU A 48 3.46 -2.13 -3.49
N ILE A 49 2.51 -2.31 -2.61
CA ILE A 49 2.47 -1.58 -1.34
C ILE A 49 2.82 -2.55 -0.22
N LYS A 50 3.82 -2.20 0.57
CA LYS A 50 4.21 -3.01 1.73
C LYS A 50 3.17 -2.80 2.83
N ARG A 51 2.37 -3.82 3.12
CA ARG A 51 1.25 -3.71 4.06
C ARG A 51 1.68 -3.21 5.43
N ARG A 52 2.73 -3.79 5.99
CA ARG A 52 3.19 -3.40 7.33
C ARG A 52 3.69 -1.96 7.37
N LYS A 53 4.38 -1.53 6.33
CA LYS A 53 4.89 -0.17 6.26
C LYS A 53 3.76 0.83 6.07
N LEU A 54 2.73 0.45 5.31
CA LEU A 54 1.54 1.27 5.17
C LEU A 54 0.83 1.41 6.51
N ASP A 55 0.72 0.32 7.27
CA ASP A 55 0.13 0.37 8.62
C ASP A 55 0.90 1.32 9.53
N GLU A 56 2.23 1.23 9.54
CA GLU A 56 3.07 2.11 10.35
C GLU A 56 2.92 3.56 9.94
N TYR A 57 2.86 3.81 8.64
CA TYR A 57 2.70 5.16 8.11
C TYR A 57 1.37 5.77 8.52
N THR A 58 0.27 5.05 8.32
CA THR A 58 -1.06 5.55 8.66
C THR A 58 -1.26 5.67 10.17
N ASP A 59 -0.58 4.83 10.95
CA ASP A 59 -0.66 4.87 12.41
C ASP A 59 -0.12 6.19 12.97
N ARG A 60 0.79 6.83 12.25
CA ARG A 60 1.39 8.12 12.66
C ARG A 60 0.58 9.31 12.15
N MET A 61 -0.40 9.08 11.28
CA MET A 61 -1.15 10.15 10.65
C MET A 61 -2.51 10.32 11.30
N TYR A 62 -2.92 11.57 11.49
CA TYR A 62 -4.26 11.91 11.92
C TYR A 62 -5.13 12.30 10.74
N SER A 63 -4.52 12.70 9.63
CA SER A 63 -5.23 13.00 8.39
C SER A 63 -4.27 12.82 7.21
N ILE A 64 -4.83 12.52 6.09
CA ILE A 64 -4.07 12.32 4.85
C ILE A 64 -4.66 13.22 3.77
#